data_fdba89a4bea7795198faaf91af15a5e0
#
_entry.id   fdba89a4bea7795198faaf91af15a5e0
#
_cell.length_a   1.000
_cell.length_b   1.000
_cell.length_c   1.000
_cell.angle_alpha   90.00
_cell.angle_beta   90.00
_cell.angle_gamma   90.00
#
_symmetry.space_group_name_H-M   'P 1'
#
loop_
_entity.id
_entity.type
_entity.pdbx_description
1 polymer ?
#
loop_
_entity_poly.entity_id
_entity_poly.type
_entity_poly.pdbx_seq_one_letter_code
_entity_poly.pdbx_strand_id
1 'polypeptide(L)'
;DNPVYYVQYAHARICSLWRVASARGIAKPSAKETDLTVLTDPDELGLIKKLSSYPEVIQASALAFEPHRVTYYLQQLAAQLHTFYNKHRVLPPATDQEDDESASAEVLPPKRTAARLVLMGAVQHVLRNGLNVLGMDWRISVSRPSRKSPIA
;
A
#
# COMPACT_ATOMS: atom_id res chain seq x y z
N ASP A 1 3.32 18.58 9.96
CA ASP A 1 2.99 17.51 9.01
C ASP A 1 1.82 16.70 9.56
N ASN A 2 0.71 16.67 8.81
CA ASN A 2 -0.49 15.94 9.24
C ASN A 2 -0.28 14.43 9.01
N PRO A 3 -0.28 13.59 10.06
CA PRO A 3 -0.08 12.16 9.94
C PRO A 3 -1.08 11.45 9.01
N VAL A 4 -2.26 12.03 8.83
CA VAL A 4 -3.29 11.50 7.93
C VAL A 4 -2.83 11.52 6.47
N TYR A 5 -2.17 12.58 6.01
CA TYR A 5 -1.65 12.66 4.64
C TYR A 5 -0.64 11.56 4.32
N TYR A 6 0.19 11.21 5.29
CA TYR A 6 1.16 10.13 5.12
C TYR A 6 0.48 8.77 4.88
N VAL A 7 -0.59 8.50 5.62
CA VAL A 7 -1.40 7.28 5.46
C VAL A 7 -2.18 7.30 4.15
N GLN A 8 -2.79 8.44 3.80
CA GLN A 8 -3.50 8.63 2.53
C GLN A 8 -2.54 8.47 1.33
N TYR A 9 -1.32 8.98 1.43
CA TYR A 9 -0.31 8.83 0.41
C TYR A 9 0.08 7.35 0.20
N ALA A 10 0.24 6.59 1.29
CA ALA A 10 0.48 5.16 1.21
C ALA A 10 -0.65 4.42 0.47
N HIS A 11 -1.91 4.74 0.78
CA HIS A 11 -3.07 4.21 0.08
C HIS A 11 -3.08 4.57 -1.41
N ALA A 12 -2.84 5.84 -1.74
CA ALA A 12 -2.80 6.33 -3.12
C ALA A 12 -1.70 5.66 -3.96
N ARG A 13 -0.57 5.33 -3.33
CA ARG A 13 0.52 4.62 -3.97
C ARG A 13 0.11 3.21 -4.40
N ILE A 14 -0.68 2.51 -3.59
CA ILE A 14 -1.24 1.21 -3.97
C ILE A 14 -2.30 1.37 -5.08
N CYS A 15 -3.11 2.42 -5.04
CA CYS A 15 -4.03 2.71 -6.16
C CYS A 15 -3.28 2.92 -7.47
N SER A 16 -2.14 3.61 -7.45
CA SER A 16 -1.27 3.77 -8.63
C SER A 16 -0.72 2.43 -9.11
N LEU A 17 -0.30 1.56 -8.19
CA LEU A 17 0.14 0.20 -8.51
C LEU A 17 -0.91 -0.57 -9.30
N TRP A 18 -2.18 -0.54 -8.84
CA TRP A 18 -3.29 -1.19 -9.52
C TRP A 18 -3.54 -0.64 -10.92
N ARG A 19 -3.43 0.69 -11.10
CA ARG A 19 -3.57 1.31 -12.44
C ARG A 19 -2.48 0.83 -13.39
N VAL A 20 -1.23 0.77 -12.93
CA VAL A 20 -0.10 0.29 -13.74
C VAL A 20 -0.27 -1.19 -14.06
N ALA A 21 -0.64 -2.03 -13.09
CA ALA A 21 -0.90 -3.45 -13.31
C ALA A 21 -2.00 -3.65 -14.38
N SER A 22 -3.12 -2.95 -14.24
CA SER A 22 -4.23 -3.02 -15.18
C SER A 22 -3.81 -2.57 -16.60
N ALA A 23 -3.06 -1.47 -16.72
CA ALA A 23 -2.56 -0.98 -18.00
C ALA A 23 -1.61 -1.98 -18.69
N ARG A 24 -0.93 -2.83 -17.90
CA ARG A 24 -0.05 -3.90 -18.42
C ARG A 24 -0.79 -5.24 -18.62
N GLY A 25 -2.10 -5.27 -18.49
CA GLY A 25 -2.91 -6.50 -18.61
C GLY A 25 -2.75 -7.49 -17.46
N ILE A 26 -2.18 -7.06 -16.33
CA ILE A 26 -2.03 -7.90 -15.13
C ILE A 26 -3.33 -7.84 -14.34
N ALA A 27 -4.05 -8.95 -14.30
CA ALA A 27 -5.29 -9.07 -13.56
C ALA A 27 -5.04 -9.04 -12.04
N LYS A 28 -6.01 -8.52 -11.28
CA LYS A 28 -5.96 -8.56 -9.82
C LYS A 28 -6.08 -10.01 -9.35
N PRO A 29 -5.07 -10.57 -8.67
CA PRO A 29 -5.10 -11.95 -8.25
C PRO A 29 -6.10 -12.18 -7.11
N SER A 30 -6.70 -13.38 -7.09
CA SER A 30 -7.53 -13.83 -5.98
C SER A 30 -6.64 -14.33 -4.84
N ALA A 31 -6.90 -13.86 -3.61
CA ALA A 31 -6.17 -14.33 -2.44
C ALA A 31 -6.37 -15.83 -2.16
N LYS A 32 -7.52 -16.39 -2.58
CA LYS A 32 -7.82 -17.83 -2.37
C LYS A 32 -7.09 -18.75 -3.34
N GLU A 33 -6.75 -18.22 -4.52
CA GLU A 33 -6.13 -18.99 -5.61
C GLU A 33 -4.62 -18.73 -5.74
N THR A 34 -4.11 -17.77 -4.97
CA THR A 34 -2.70 -17.37 -5.01
C THR A 34 -1.91 -18.13 -3.94
N ASP A 35 -0.78 -18.72 -4.34
CA ASP A 35 0.16 -19.31 -3.40
C ASP A 35 0.91 -18.22 -2.63
N LEU A 36 0.52 -17.99 -1.39
CA LEU A 36 1.13 -17.00 -0.52
C LEU A 36 2.38 -17.53 0.21
N THR A 37 2.70 -18.81 0.11
CA THR A 37 3.87 -19.42 0.76
C THR A 37 5.19 -18.94 0.15
N VAL A 38 5.14 -18.34 -1.03
CA VAL A 38 6.29 -17.73 -1.70
C VAL A 38 6.73 -16.41 -1.07
N LEU A 39 5.94 -15.82 -0.17
CA LEU A 39 6.26 -14.62 0.59
C LEU A 39 7.16 -14.99 1.76
N THR A 40 8.46 -15.00 1.54
CA THR A 40 9.47 -15.44 2.50
C THR A 40 10.47 -14.37 2.90
N ASP A 41 10.47 -13.23 2.21
CA ASP A 41 11.34 -12.11 2.53
C ASP A 41 10.98 -11.49 3.89
N PRO A 42 11.96 -11.07 4.72
CA PRO A 42 11.69 -10.44 6.02
C PRO A 42 10.77 -9.22 5.95
N ASP A 43 10.86 -8.41 4.90
CA ASP A 43 10.00 -7.24 4.73
C ASP A 43 8.55 -7.65 4.37
N GLU A 44 8.38 -8.72 3.57
CA GLU A 44 7.06 -9.33 3.27
C GLU A 44 6.41 -9.87 4.55
N LEU A 45 7.18 -10.66 5.31
CA LEU A 45 6.72 -11.23 6.59
C LEU A 45 6.42 -10.16 7.63
N GLY A 46 7.21 -9.08 7.64
CA GLY A 46 6.97 -7.93 8.50
C GLY A 46 5.62 -7.25 8.23
N LEU A 47 5.26 -7.06 6.96
CA LEU A 47 3.95 -6.54 6.56
C LEU A 47 2.82 -7.49 6.97
N ILE A 48 2.96 -8.79 6.73
CA ILE A 48 1.97 -9.80 7.12
C ILE A 48 1.75 -9.79 8.63
N LYS A 49 2.82 -9.77 9.42
CA LYS A 49 2.73 -9.69 10.89
C LYS A 49 2.03 -8.41 11.34
N LYS A 50 2.35 -7.27 10.71
CA LYS A 50 1.70 -6.01 11.00
C LYS A 50 0.20 -6.06 10.70
N LEU A 51 -0.20 -6.60 9.55
CA LEU A 51 -1.60 -6.77 9.18
C LEU A 51 -2.36 -7.67 10.15
N SER A 52 -1.75 -8.76 10.62
CA SER A 52 -2.38 -9.72 11.54
C SER A 52 -2.69 -9.11 12.91
N SER A 53 -1.98 -8.07 13.32
CA SER A 53 -2.22 -7.36 14.59
C SER A 53 -3.35 -6.33 14.53
N TYR A 54 -3.89 -6.02 13.35
CA TYR A 54 -4.88 -4.97 13.19
C TYR A 54 -6.17 -5.18 14.01
N PRO A 55 -6.78 -6.38 14.04
CA PRO A 55 -7.99 -6.60 14.84
C PRO A 55 -7.80 -6.31 16.33
N GLU A 56 -6.64 -6.69 16.88
CA GLU A 56 -6.32 -6.44 18.30
C GLU A 56 -6.14 -4.94 18.57
N VAL A 57 -5.54 -4.20 17.62
CA VAL A 57 -5.39 -2.74 17.75
C VAL A 57 -6.75 -2.06 17.78
N ILE A 58 -7.68 -2.45 16.91
CA ILE A 58 -9.05 -1.91 16.90
C ILE A 58 -9.76 -2.22 18.21
N GLN A 59 -9.71 -3.46 18.68
CA GLN A 59 -10.35 -3.88 19.92
C GLN A 59 -9.77 -3.12 21.13
N ALA A 60 -8.45 -3.06 21.25
CA ALA A 60 -7.79 -2.36 22.35
C ALA A 60 -8.07 -0.85 22.34
N SER A 61 -8.09 -0.25 21.16
CA SER A 61 -8.44 1.17 20.98
C SER A 61 -9.87 1.46 21.43
N ALA A 62 -10.82 0.60 21.07
CA ALA A 62 -12.22 0.75 21.43
C ALA A 62 -12.43 0.58 22.95
N LEU A 63 -11.85 -0.45 23.55
CA LEU A 63 -11.98 -0.72 24.98
C LEU A 63 -11.36 0.37 25.87
N ALA A 64 -10.26 0.97 25.40
CA ALA A 64 -9.57 2.03 26.13
C ALA A 64 -10.11 3.44 25.80
N PHE A 65 -11.01 3.60 24.83
CA PHE A 65 -11.44 4.89 24.29
C PHE A 65 -10.25 5.74 23.77
N GLU A 66 -9.28 5.09 23.12
CA GLU A 66 -8.03 5.72 22.64
C GLU A 66 -7.89 5.59 21.11
N PRO A 67 -8.62 6.38 20.32
CA PRO A 67 -8.58 6.29 18.85
C PRO A 67 -7.21 6.59 18.25
N HIS A 68 -6.34 7.32 18.97
CA HIS A 68 -4.98 7.61 18.54
C HIS A 68 -4.11 6.35 18.35
N ARG A 69 -4.43 5.25 18.99
CA ARG A 69 -3.76 3.96 18.78
C ARG A 69 -3.91 3.47 17.33
N VAL A 70 -5.09 3.68 16.74
CA VAL A 70 -5.33 3.36 15.33
C VAL A 70 -4.48 4.26 14.43
N THR A 71 -4.39 5.55 14.73
CA THR A 71 -3.55 6.50 13.98
C THR A 71 -2.08 6.07 13.98
N TYR A 72 -1.53 5.73 15.13
CA TYR A 72 -0.14 5.25 15.24
C TYR A 72 0.09 3.96 14.46
N TYR A 73 -0.86 3.03 14.56
CA TYR A 73 -0.79 1.79 13.80
C TYR A 73 -0.73 2.03 12.29
N LEU A 74 -1.63 2.89 11.77
CA LEU A 74 -1.68 3.21 10.35
C LEU A 74 -0.41 3.91 9.87
N GLN A 75 0.17 4.81 10.67
CA GLN A 75 1.45 5.44 10.37
C GLN A 75 2.58 4.42 10.27
N GLN A 76 2.65 3.47 11.20
CA GLN A 76 3.65 2.41 11.19
C GLN A 76 3.47 1.48 9.99
N LEU A 77 2.23 1.12 9.65
CA LEU A 77 1.94 0.31 8.47
C LEU A 77 2.35 1.04 7.18
N ALA A 78 2.04 2.33 7.08
CA ALA A 78 2.45 3.17 5.96
C ALA A 78 3.99 3.24 5.83
N ALA A 79 4.70 3.40 6.94
CA ALA A 79 6.17 3.42 6.96
C ALA A 79 6.77 2.09 6.48
N GLN A 80 6.24 0.97 6.95
CA GLN A 80 6.67 -0.36 6.49
C GLN A 80 6.40 -0.57 4.99
N LEU A 81 5.24 -0.12 4.51
CA LEU A 81 4.91 -0.17 3.09
C LEU A 81 5.93 0.64 2.25
N HIS A 82 6.26 1.86 2.66
CA HIS A 82 7.24 2.68 1.94
C HIS A 82 8.63 2.04 1.94
N THR A 83 9.05 1.46 3.06
CA THR A 83 10.31 0.70 3.13
C THR A 83 10.30 -0.48 2.17
N PHE A 84 9.19 -1.23 2.14
CA PHE A 84 9.03 -2.35 1.21
C PHE A 84 9.13 -1.89 -0.25
N TYR A 85 8.42 -0.83 -0.63
CA TYR A 85 8.45 -0.31 -2.00
C TYR A 85 9.83 0.18 -2.44
N ASN A 86 10.63 0.70 -1.51
CA ASN A 86 11.96 1.20 -1.83
C ASN A 86 12.97 0.06 -2.06
N LYS A 87 12.71 -1.12 -1.52
CA LYS A 87 13.61 -2.28 -1.60
C LYS A 87 13.17 -3.33 -2.61
N HIS A 88 11.88 -3.47 -2.83
CA HIS A 88 11.30 -4.58 -3.56
C HIS A 88 10.39 -4.13 -4.70
N ARG A 89 10.46 -4.86 -5.80
CA ARG A 89 9.51 -4.71 -6.90
C ARG A 89 8.25 -5.53 -6.64
N VAL A 90 7.10 -4.98 -7.00
CA VAL A 90 5.81 -5.71 -6.99
C VAL A 90 5.43 -6.17 -8.38
N LEU A 91 5.69 -5.33 -9.39
CA LEU A 91 5.43 -5.64 -10.80
C LEU A 91 6.74 -5.95 -11.53
N PRO A 92 6.72 -6.84 -12.54
CA PRO A 92 7.88 -7.05 -13.40
C PRO A 92 8.25 -5.74 -14.12
N PRO A 93 9.50 -5.57 -14.56
CA PRO A 93 9.89 -4.40 -15.36
C PRO A 93 9.05 -4.31 -16.63
N ALA A 94 8.83 -3.10 -17.13
CA ALA A 94 8.22 -2.92 -18.45
C ALA A 94 9.20 -3.43 -19.51
N THR A 95 8.69 -4.14 -20.52
CA THR A 95 9.48 -4.76 -21.59
C THR A 95 10.33 -3.78 -22.40
N ASP A 96 10.03 -2.47 -22.33
CA ASP A 96 10.66 -1.44 -23.16
C ASP A 96 11.65 -0.52 -22.41
N GLN A 97 11.98 -0.84 -21.15
CA GLN A 97 12.93 -0.05 -20.35
C GLN A 97 13.99 -0.96 -19.74
N GLU A 98 15.00 -1.31 -20.54
CA GLU A 98 16.20 -2.04 -20.08
C GLU A 98 17.22 -1.15 -19.33
N ASP A 99 16.99 0.17 -19.21
CA ASP A 99 17.99 1.15 -18.80
C ASP A 99 17.83 1.74 -17.38
N ASP A 100 17.02 1.15 -16.49
CA ASP A 100 16.96 1.62 -15.10
C ASP A 100 17.95 0.85 -14.22
N GLU A 101 19.20 1.27 -14.23
CA GLU A 101 20.31 0.74 -13.41
C GLU A 101 20.08 0.90 -11.89
N SER A 102 19.03 1.60 -11.47
CA SER A 102 18.80 1.91 -10.04
C SER A 102 17.89 0.94 -9.30
N ALA A 103 17.27 0.00 -10.01
CA ALA A 103 16.40 -0.98 -9.38
C ALA A 103 17.14 -2.32 -9.27
N SER A 104 17.26 -2.81 -8.04
CA SER A 104 17.79 -4.13 -7.71
C SER A 104 17.41 -5.16 -8.76
N ALA A 105 18.38 -5.89 -9.30
CA ALA A 105 18.23 -6.95 -10.30
C ALA A 105 17.43 -8.16 -9.77
N GLU A 106 16.36 -7.91 -9.01
CA GLU A 106 15.50 -8.96 -8.49
C GLU A 106 14.67 -9.54 -9.63
N VAL A 107 14.98 -10.76 -10.00
CA VAL A 107 14.14 -11.56 -10.90
C VAL A 107 12.85 -11.87 -10.14
N LEU A 108 11.74 -11.30 -10.61
CA LEU A 108 10.43 -11.48 -9.97
C LEU A 108 9.62 -12.55 -10.69
N PRO A 109 9.56 -13.79 -10.13
CA PRO A 109 8.74 -14.86 -10.71
C PRO A 109 7.25 -14.50 -10.70
N PRO A 110 6.44 -14.94 -11.68
CA PRO A 110 5.01 -14.63 -11.76
C PRO A 110 4.23 -14.97 -10.48
N LYS A 111 4.57 -16.07 -9.82
CA LYS A 111 3.96 -16.48 -8.53
C LYS A 111 4.22 -15.45 -7.44
N ARG A 112 5.43 -14.88 -7.37
CA ARG A 112 5.78 -13.87 -6.39
C ARG A 112 5.12 -12.54 -6.69
N THR A 113 5.00 -12.17 -7.96
CA THR A 113 4.22 -11.00 -8.40
C THR A 113 2.78 -11.11 -7.91
N ALA A 114 2.11 -12.23 -8.16
CA ALA A 114 0.74 -12.45 -7.72
C ALA A 114 0.61 -12.39 -6.19
N ALA A 115 1.51 -13.03 -5.45
CA ALA A 115 1.50 -13.03 -3.99
C ALA A 115 1.76 -11.61 -3.41
N ARG A 116 2.70 -10.85 -3.96
CA ARG A 116 2.94 -9.47 -3.56
C ARG A 116 1.76 -8.56 -3.88
N LEU A 117 1.08 -8.75 -5.01
CA LEU A 117 -0.15 -8.02 -5.34
C LEU A 117 -1.27 -8.31 -4.33
N VAL A 118 -1.44 -9.56 -3.91
CA VAL A 118 -2.39 -9.90 -2.83
C VAL A 118 -2.01 -9.19 -1.54
N LEU A 119 -0.73 -9.20 -1.17
CA LEU A 119 -0.23 -8.49 0.02
C LEU A 119 -0.52 -6.99 -0.05
N MET A 120 -0.28 -6.35 -1.19
CA MET A 120 -0.59 -4.92 -1.40
C MET A 120 -2.09 -4.64 -1.28
N GLY A 121 -2.94 -5.53 -1.78
CA GLY A 121 -4.38 -5.45 -1.61
C GLY A 121 -4.82 -5.51 -0.16
N ALA A 122 -4.19 -6.39 0.63
CA ALA A 122 -4.44 -6.49 2.07
C ALA A 122 -4.02 -5.22 2.82
N VAL A 123 -2.84 -4.68 2.52
CA VAL A 123 -2.36 -3.40 3.09
C VAL A 123 -3.33 -2.27 2.75
N GLN A 124 -3.75 -2.16 1.48
CA GLN A 124 -4.71 -1.15 1.04
C GLN A 124 -6.03 -1.24 1.80
N HIS A 125 -6.53 -2.46 1.98
CA HIS A 125 -7.77 -2.70 2.70
C HIS A 125 -7.69 -2.21 4.16
N VAL A 126 -6.62 -2.52 4.86
CA VAL A 126 -6.41 -2.10 6.25
C VAL A 126 -6.22 -0.59 6.37
N LEU A 127 -5.44 0.04 5.49
CA LEU A 127 -5.27 1.50 5.46
C LEU A 127 -6.63 2.20 5.28
N ARG A 128 -7.42 1.76 4.30
CA ARG A 128 -8.74 2.31 4.04
C ARG A 128 -9.71 2.09 5.20
N ASN A 129 -9.74 0.88 5.75
CA ASN A 129 -10.60 0.55 6.89
C ASN A 129 -10.24 1.40 8.12
N GLY A 130 -8.95 1.51 8.45
CA GLY A 130 -8.49 2.28 9.59
C GLY A 130 -8.80 3.78 9.45
N LEU A 131 -8.64 4.36 8.26
CA LEU A 131 -9.04 5.74 7.99
C LEU A 131 -10.55 5.93 8.16
N ASN A 132 -11.37 5.01 7.66
CA ASN A 132 -12.82 5.04 7.83
C ASN A 132 -13.23 4.96 9.31
N VAL A 133 -12.59 4.10 10.10
CA VAL A 133 -12.82 4.00 11.55
C VAL A 133 -12.53 5.33 12.26
N LEU A 134 -11.52 6.07 11.80
CA LEU A 134 -11.18 7.40 12.31
C LEU A 134 -12.07 8.53 11.73
N GLY A 135 -13.05 8.21 10.87
CA GLY A 135 -13.89 9.20 10.21
C GLY A 135 -13.15 10.02 9.15
N MET A 136 -12.02 9.51 8.63
CA MET A 136 -11.17 10.19 7.65
C MET A 136 -11.42 9.65 6.25
N ASP A 137 -11.41 10.55 5.24
CA ASP A 137 -11.43 10.10 3.84
C ASP A 137 -10.07 9.51 3.45
N TRP A 138 -10.07 8.35 2.81
CA TRP A 138 -8.88 7.70 2.27
C TRP A 138 -8.42 8.30 0.93
N ARG A 139 -9.28 9.09 0.29
CA ARG A 139 -8.94 9.79 -0.95
C ARG A 139 -8.10 11.02 -0.66
N ILE A 140 -7.00 11.18 -1.39
CA ILE A 140 -6.28 12.45 -1.38
C ILE A 140 -7.12 13.47 -2.15
N SER A 141 -7.59 14.49 -1.46
CA SER A 141 -8.18 15.66 -2.10
C SER A 141 -7.06 16.46 -2.77
N VAL A 142 -6.79 16.16 -4.04
CA VAL A 142 -5.94 17.02 -4.86
C VAL A 142 -6.77 18.24 -5.20
N SER A 143 -6.68 19.29 -4.40
CA SER A 143 -7.14 20.62 -4.78
C SER A 143 -6.38 21.02 -6.04
N ARG A 144 -7.04 20.94 -7.20
CA ARG A 144 -6.49 21.56 -8.41
C ARG A 144 -6.22 23.04 -8.07
N PRO A 145 -5.00 23.55 -8.24
CA PRO A 145 -4.79 24.98 -8.13
C PRO A 145 -5.75 25.64 -9.11
N SER A 146 -6.59 26.54 -8.60
CA SER A 146 -7.48 27.33 -9.42
C SER A 146 -6.64 28.00 -10.51
N ARG A 147 -6.91 27.70 -11.78
CA ARG A 147 -6.37 28.48 -12.88
C ARG A 147 -6.81 29.92 -12.63
N LYS A 148 -5.88 30.76 -12.22
CA LYS A 148 -6.08 32.21 -12.32
C LYS A 148 -6.31 32.49 -13.78
N SER A 149 -7.52 32.88 -14.13
CA SER A 149 -7.83 33.44 -15.45
C SER A 149 -6.89 34.62 -15.69
N PRO A 150 -6.24 34.73 -16.86
CA PRO A 150 -5.51 35.93 -17.18
C PRO A 150 -6.53 37.07 -17.26
N ILE A 151 -6.33 38.05 -16.42
CA ILE A 151 -7.06 39.32 -16.53
C ILE A 151 -6.65 39.96 -17.85
N ALA A 152 -7.60 40.09 -18.71
CA ALA A 152 -7.44 40.82 -19.96
C ALA A 152 -7.21 42.32 -19.67
#